data_78862125984d30aab660d4cbdb231377
#
_entry.id   78862125984d30aab660d4cbdb231377
#
_cell.length_a   1.000
_cell.length_b   1.000
_cell.length_c   1.000
_cell.angle_alpha   90.00
_cell.angle_beta   90.00
_cell.angle_gamma   90.00
#
_symmetry.space_group_name_H-M   'P 1'
#
loop_
_entity.id
_entity.type
_entity.pdbx_description
1 polymer ?
#
loop_
_entity_poly.entity_id
_entity_poly.type
_entity_poly.pdbx_seq_one_letter_code
_entity_poly.pdbx_strand_id
1 'polypeptide(L)'
;MAAAATPGPAPDPHGGPTPGGGAAPSARSLQGLSPELTARLPQLLEAMRSVGTGLELHNTLDRICETAAQLADARYAALGVVDEDGKGLSDFVYYGVDEATASLIGRLPDGQRGLLGALIHQPEPVLLADLTADPRSYGFPPHHPPMRSFLGVPVRVQEEIFGNLYLAEKRGGREFSVHDRDMVRVLATEAGIAIGNARLYDAAKQRERWIDGSVAVTTALLSGGDAEDALQVVAEQARRLSGSAAGIVSLPADEGGLEIVAVSSEHASGLLGAVVPPESRAVAELLDGKAVFVDDAATDPRLITDLSRDYGPMMMLPLQSGGRVLGGLVTPRARGARPFTESERTLATQFASQAALALMMAEAQRDRERLAVYEDRDRIARDLHDLVIQRLFATGMMLESAQRKSVVPEVQDGVSKAVDELDVTIQEIRTAIFALQQGPAEAPSSLRTRMLREINMAAVPLGFTPSYRFTGPVDAVVGEMTGKNLIAALREALSNAFRHAGASRIEVVVDAGVTLPDGRQGVRLTVSDDGVGIPEGGRRSGLKNLKRRAQSLGGDSWHGPGIGEDGRGTTLVWQAAC
;
A
#
# COMPACT_ATOMS: atom_id res chain seq x y z
N MET A 1 -68.19 28.45 -24.11
CA MET A 1 -67.93 29.32 -22.96
C MET A 1 -67.40 28.47 -21.84
N ALA A 2 -66.11 28.48 -21.62
CA ALA A 2 -65.46 27.97 -20.42
C ALA A 2 -64.13 28.73 -20.29
N ALA A 3 -63.98 29.46 -19.19
CA ALA A 3 -62.91 30.39 -18.91
C ALA A 3 -61.60 29.62 -18.63
N ALA A 4 -60.49 30.04 -19.25
CA ALA A 4 -59.16 29.60 -18.99
C ALA A 4 -58.63 30.17 -17.68
N ALA A 5 -58.21 29.32 -16.75
CA ALA A 5 -57.49 29.69 -15.55
C ALA A 5 -55.98 29.76 -15.86
N THR A 6 -55.37 30.88 -15.55
CA THR A 6 -53.93 31.16 -15.65
C THR A 6 -53.20 30.41 -14.54
N PRO A 7 -52.05 29.74 -14.80
CA PRO A 7 -51.24 29.14 -13.75
C PRO A 7 -50.39 30.21 -13.05
N GLY A 8 -50.35 30.13 -11.70
CA GLY A 8 -49.49 30.94 -10.84
C GLY A 8 -48.00 30.56 -10.93
N PRO A 9 -47.08 31.44 -10.50
CA PRO A 9 -45.64 31.25 -10.66
C PRO A 9 -45.12 30.12 -9.76
N ALA A 10 -44.17 29.37 -10.31
CA ALA A 10 -43.45 28.32 -9.64
C ALA A 10 -42.57 28.84 -8.46
N PRO A 11 -42.35 28.06 -7.39
CA PRO A 11 -41.50 28.48 -6.28
C PRO A 11 -40.03 28.43 -6.65
N ASP A 12 -39.30 29.44 -6.18
CA ASP A 12 -37.88 29.66 -6.33
C ASP A 12 -37.05 28.54 -5.63
N PRO A 13 -36.04 27.90 -6.26
CA PRO A 13 -35.28 26.79 -5.66
C PRO A 13 -34.06 27.18 -4.78
N HIS A 14 -33.94 28.45 -4.34
CA HIS A 14 -32.76 28.92 -3.57
C HIS A 14 -33.12 29.45 -2.17
N GLY A 15 -34.00 28.77 -1.45
CA GLY A 15 -34.22 28.98 -0.02
C GLY A 15 -33.19 28.15 0.81
N GLY A 16 -31.98 28.64 0.96
CA GLY A 16 -31.03 28.11 1.97
C GLY A 16 -31.55 28.39 3.38
N PRO A 17 -31.32 27.49 4.36
CA PRO A 17 -31.75 27.75 5.73
C PRO A 17 -30.95 28.93 6.30
N THR A 18 -31.65 29.97 6.73
CA THR A 18 -31.11 31.04 7.57
C THR A 18 -30.52 30.41 8.85
N PRO A 19 -29.32 30.81 9.30
CA PRO A 19 -28.79 30.34 10.58
C PRO A 19 -29.71 30.88 11.68
N GLY A 20 -30.40 29.96 12.32
CA GLY A 20 -31.21 30.25 13.50
C GLY A 20 -30.29 30.80 14.58
N GLY A 21 -30.49 32.06 14.93
CA GLY A 21 -29.84 32.70 16.06
C GLY A 21 -30.13 31.88 17.32
N GLY A 22 -29.06 31.35 17.93
CA GLY A 22 -29.11 30.77 19.25
C GLY A 22 -29.63 31.84 20.21
N ALA A 23 -30.83 31.65 20.65
CA ALA A 23 -31.38 32.49 21.70
C ALA A 23 -30.53 32.30 22.95
N ALA A 24 -29.87 33.37 23.38
CA ALA A 24 -29.25 33.45 24.69
C ALA A 24 -30.24 32.94 25.76
N PRO A 25 -29.81 32.17 26.75
CA PRO A 25 -30.69 31.67 27.80
C PRO A 25 -31.40 32.84 28.42
N SER A 26 -32.71 32.79 28.31
CA SER A 26 -33.61 33.88 28.57
C SER A 26 -33.43 34.40 30.01
N ALA A 27 -33.40 35.71 30.15
CA ALA A 27 -33.32 36.48 31.39
C ALA A 27 -34.32 36.06 32.51
N ARG A 28 -35.22 35.12 32.23
CA ARG A 28 -36.18 34.54 33.19
C ARG A 28 -35.54 33.61 34.24
N SER A 29 -34.36 33.05 33.98
CA SER A 29 -33.65 32.22 34.97
C SER A 29 -32.96 32.99 36.11
N LEU A 30 -32.91 34.31 36.02
CA LEU A 30 -32.23 35.16 36.99
C LEU A 30 -33.18 35.72 38.07
N GLN A 31 -34.50 35.51 37.94
CA GLN A 31 -35.46 35.94 38.98
C GLN A 31 -35.51 34.88 40.09
N GLY A 32 -34.72 35.07 41.15
CA GLY A 32 -34.69 34.19 42.33
C GLY A 32 -33.28 33.98 42.88
N LEU A 33 -32.27 34.64 42.31
CA LEU A 33 -30.89 34.57 42.82
C LEU A 33 -30.76 35.34 44.12
N SER A 34 -30.04 34.79 45.12
CA SER A 34 -29.74 35.49 46.37
C SER A 34 -28.92 36.75 46.08
N PRO A 35 -29.00 37.78 46.93
CA PRO A 35 -28.16 38.99 46.80
C PRO A 35 -26.65 38.71 46.71
N GLU A 36 -26.18 37.66 47.39
CA GLU A 36 -24.78 37.21 47.35
C GLU A 36 -24.36 36.61 45.99
N LEU A 37 -25.29 35.87 45.38
CA LEU A 37 -25.05 35.33 44.03
C LEU A 37 -25.02 36.45 43.00
N THR A 38 -25.90 37.45 43.13
CA THR A 38 -25.93 38.63 42.28
C THR A 38 -24.65 39.46 42.36
N ALA A 39 -24.06 39.57 43.54
CA ALA A 39 -22.77 40.25 43.75
C ALA A 39 -21.58 39.56 43.10
N ARG A 40 -21.62 38.22 42.91
CA ARG A 40 -20.57 37.41 42.27
C ARG A 40 -20.85 37.10 40.78
N LEU A 41 -21.97 37.57 40.24
CA LEU A 41 -22.34 37.36 38.85
C LEU A 41 -21.26 37.80 37.83
N PRO A 42 -20.58 38.95 37.99
CA PRO A 42 -19.49 39.37 37.12
C PRO A 42 -18.32 38.36 37.09
N GLN A 43 -17.94 37.81 38.26
CA GLN A 43 -16.86 36.81 38.38
C GLN A 43 -17.27 35.50 37.71
N LEU A 44 -18.55 35.08 37.84
CA LEU A 44 -19.07 33.89 37.18
C LEU A 44 -19.08 34.05 35.64
N LEU A 45 -19.52 35.21 35.13
CA LEU A 45 -19.49 35.49 33.71
C LEU A 45 -18.09 35.53 33.12
N GLU A 46 -17.14 36.06 33.83
CA GLU A 46 -15.72 36.05 33.44
C GLU A 46 -15.15 34.62 33.44
N ALA A 47 -15.47 33.83 34.46
CA ALA A 47 -15.12 32.42 34.55
C ALA A 47 -15.67 31.61 33.37
N MET A 48 -16.96 31.77 33.05
CA MET A 48 -17.60 31.13 31.89
C MET A 48 -16.92 31.52 30.58
N ARG A 49 -16.63 32.80 30.39
CA ARG A 49 -15.92 33.29 29.20
C ARG A 49 -14.51 32.72 29.11
N SER A 50 -13.79 32.61 30.22
CA SER A 50 -12.45 32.00 30.25
C SER A 50 -12.47 30.56 29.79
N VAL A 51 -13.41 29.77 30.28
CA VAL A 51 -13.54 28.34 29.91
C VAL A 51 -13.94 28.14 28.43
N GLY A 52 -14.84 28.99 27.90
CA GLY A 52 -15.40 28.85 26.57
C GLY A 52 -14.44 29.15 25.39
N THR A 53 -13.22 29.67 25.64
CA THR A 53 -12.29 30.10 24.56
C THR A 53 -11.28 29.05 24.12
N GLY A 54 -11.21 27.88 24.75
CA GLY A 54 -10.27 26.80 24.42
C GLY A 54 -10.81 25.88 23.32
N LEU A 55 -9.93 25.50 22.37
CA LEU A 55 -10.24 24.50 21.33
C LEU A 55 -9.48 23.18 21.53
N GLU A 56 -8.42 23.15 22.32
CA GLU A 56 -7.68 21.93 22.65
C GLU A 56 -8.17 21.36 23.97
N LEU A 57 -8.52 20.08 23.98
CA LEU A 57 -9.17 19.43 25.11
C LEU A 57 -8.34 19.54 26.40
N HIS A 58 -7.06 19.21 26.38
CA HIS A 58 -6.21 19.23 27.57
C HIS A 58 -6.09 20.64 28.17
N ASN A 59 -5.79 21.64 27.35
CA ASN A 59 -5.73 23.05 27.78
C ASN A 59 -7.08 23.57 28.31
N THR A 60 -8.18 23.03 27.79
CA THR A 60 -9.54 23.37 28.27
C THR A 60 -9.77 22.77 29.65
N LEU A 61 -9.35 21.52 29.91
CA LEU A 61 -9.46 20.88 31.23
C LEU A 61 -8.64 21.59 32.29
N ASP A 62 -7.38 21.97 32.00
CA ASP A 62 -6.53 22.74 32.89
C ASP A 62 -7.19 24.07 33.28
N ARG A 63 -7.72 24.78 32.30
CA ARG A 63 -8.38 26.08 32.50
C ARG A 63 -9.65 25.96 33.31
N ILE A 64 -10.41 24.88 33.14
CA ILE A 64 -11.59 24.59 33.96
C ILE A 64 -11.18 24.43 35.40
N CYS A 65 -10.12 23.65 35.73
CA CYS A 65 -9.62 23.44 37.07
C CYS A 65 -9.17 24.76 37.69
N GLU A 66 -8.34 25.53 37.00
CA GLU A 66 -7.86 26.83 37.50
C GLU A 66 -9.01 27.81 37.77
N THR A 67 -9.93 27.96 36.79
CA THR A 67 -11.06 28.87 36.89
C THR A 67 -12.01 28.48 38.02
N ALA A 68 -12.27 27.19 38.21
CA ALA A 68 -13.11 26.69 39.29
C ALA A 68 -12.48 26.93 40.65
N ALA A 69 -11.16 26.74 40.80
CA ALA A 69 -10.42 27.03 42.03
C ALA A 69 -10.51 28.51 42.39
N GLN A 70 -10.33 29.40 41.41
CA GLN A 70 -10.42 30.85 41.61
C GLN A 70 -11.85 31.29 42.01
N LEU A 71 -12.87 30.77 41.28
CA LEU A 71 -14.28 31.13 41.52
C LEU A 71 -14.77 30.74 42.91
N ALA A 72 -14.37 29.55 43.39
CA ALA A 72 -14.79 29.06 44.71
C ALA A 72 -13.78 29.36 45.85
N ASP A 73 -12.71 30.11 45.58
CA ASP A 73 -11.61 30.38 46.52
C ASP A 73 -11.02 29.09 47.12
N ALA A 74 -10.87 28.05 46.24
CA ALA A 74 -10.30 26.78 46.61
C ALA A 74 -8.76 26.80 46.47
N ARG A 75 -8.07 26.01 47.26
CA ARG A 75 -6.62 25.82 47.15
C ARG A 75 -6.28 24.80 46.06
N TYR A 76 -7.10 23.78 45.95
CA TYR A 76 -6.91 22.67 45.04
C TYR A 76 -8.17 22.46 44.18
N ALA A 77 -7.96 22.16 42.92
CA ALA A 77 -9.01 21.70 42.04
C ALA A 77 -8.52 20.50 41.21
N ALA A 78 -9.42 19.62 40.84
CA ALA A 78 -9.13 18.55 39.92
C ALA A 78 -10.36 18.20 39.08
N LEU A 79 -10.13 17.70 37.87
CA LEU A 79 -11.16 17.15 37.01
C LEU A 79 -10.79 15.72 36.63
N GLY A 80 -11.59 14.76 37.11
CA GLY A 80 -11.46 13.36 36.74
C GLY A 80 -12.36 13.05 35.54
N VAL A 81 -11.76 12.59 34.47
CA VAL A 81 -12.48 12.18 33.25
C VAL A 81 -12.88 10.71 33.40
N VAL A 82 -14.16 10.43 33.29
CA VAL A 82 -14.71 9.06 33.40
C VAL A 82 -14.30 8.24 32.18
N ASP A 83 -13.95 6.97 32.39
CA ASP A 83 -13.62 6.03 31.31
C ASP A 83 -14.86 5.64 30.49
N GLU A 84 -14.65 5.00 29.34
CA GLU A 84 -15.73 4.59 28.42
C GLU A 84 -16.69 3.59 29.07
N ASP A 85 -16.21 2.78 30.01
CA ASP A 85 -17.02 1.79 30.75
C ASP A 85 -17.81 2.41 31.92
N GLY A 86 -17.58 3.66 32.27
CA GLY A 86 -18.21 4.36 33.40
C GLY A 86 -17.82 3.82 34.78
N LYS A 87 -16.69 3.11 34.90
CA LYS A 87 -16.27 2.42 36.13
C LYS A 87 -15.09 3.05 36.84
N GLY A 88 -14.33 3.87 36.14
CA GLY A 88 -13.12 4.51 36.68
C GLY A 88 -12.81 5.84 35.99
N LEU A 89 -11.58 6.27 36.12
CA LEU A 89 -11.07 7.49 35.49
C LEU A 89 -10.06 7.11 34.40
N SER A 90 -10.27 7.65 33.21
CA SER A 90 -9.33 7.54 32.09
C SER A 90 -8.26 8.63 32.13
N ASP A 91 -8.56 9.78 32.74
CA ASP A 91 -7.65 10.91 32.85
C ASP A 91 -7.93 11.73 34.13
N PHE A 92 -6.93 12.44 34.63
CA PHE A 92 -7.05 13.23 35.85
C PHE A 92 -6.18 14.50 35.79
N VAL A 93 -6.82 15.63 35.59
CA VAL A 93 -6.18 16.94 35.51
C VAL A 93 -6.31 17.64 36.86
N TYR A 94 -5.28 18.33 37.36
CA TYR A 94 -5.29 18.96 38.67
C TYR A 94 -4.64 20.34 38.69
N TYR A 95 -5.06 21.17 39.62
CA TYR A 95 -4.55 22.50 39.86
C TYR A 95 -4.22 22.70 41.34
N GLY A 96 -3.16 23.47 41.64
CA GLY A 96 -2.76 23.84 42.98
C GLY A 96 -1.74 22.89 43.67
N VAL A 97 -1.41 21.78 43.02
CA VAL A 97 -0.34 20.86 43.45
C VAL A 97 0.85 21.07 42.49
N ASP A 98 2.05 21.29 43.04
CA ASP A 98 3.25 21.43 42.24
C ASP A 98 3.75 20.07 41.70
N GLU A 99 4.53 20.11 40.63
CA GLU A 99 5.01 18.92 39.90
C GLU A 99 5.92 18.04 40.79
N ALA A 100 6.68 18.63 41.70
CA ALA A 100 7.53 17.88 42.63
C ALA A 100 6.68 17.07 43.61
N THR A 101 5.61 17.67 44.17
CA THR A 101 4.65 17.01 45.06
C THR A 101 3.87 15.93 44.29
N ALA A 102 3.41 16.21 43.08
CA ALA A 102 2.72 15.24 42.26
C ALA A 102 3.59 14.01 41.92
N SER A 103 4.88 14.23 41.62
CA SER A 103 5.84 13.14 41.38
C SER A 103 6.08 12.29 42.66
N LEU A 104 6.05 12.89 43.85
CA LEU A 104 6.17 12.15 45.12
C LEU A 104 4.93 11.33 45.46
N ILE A 105 3.73 11.78 45.09
CA ILE A 105 2.48 11.03 45.19
C ILE A 105 2.50 9.81 44.25
N GLY A 106 3.10 9.97 43.07
CA GLY A 106 3.51 8.92 42.12
C GLY A 106 2.39 8.19 41.37
N ARG A 107 1.14 8.20 41.87
CA ARG A 107 0.01 7.53 41.22
C ARG A 107 -1.22 8.43 41.20
N LEU A 108 -1.76 8.62 40.01
CA LEU A 108 -3.05 9.29 39.82
C LEU A 108 -4.21 8.40 40.33
N PRO A 109 -5.32 9.00 40.79
CA PRO A 109 -6.50 8.26 41.22
C PRO A 109 -7.12 7.48 40.04
N ASP A 110 -7.49 6.23 40.28
CA ASP A 110 -8.21 5.40 39.31
C ASP A 110 -9.73 5.58 39.34
N GLY A 111 -10.25 6.32 40.33
CA GLY A 111 -11.68 6.56 40.47
C GLY A 111 -12.51 5.36 40.91
N GLN A 112 -11.90 4.20 41.16
CA GLN A 112 -12.65 2.98 41.51
C GLN A 112 -13.13 2.96 42.98
N ARG A 113 -12.54 3.78 43.85
CA ARG A 113 -12.80 3.75 45.28
C ARG A 113 -12.89 5.17 45.87
N GLY A 114 -13.44 5.25 47.05
CA GLY A 114 -13.51 6.51 47.79
C GLY A 114 -14.57 7.48 47.27
N LEU A 115 -14.41 8.75 47.61
CA LEU A 115 -15.32 9.82 47.20
C LEU A 115 -15.32 10.04 45.70
N LEU A 116 -14.18 9.85 45.03
CA LEU A 116 -14.09 9.99 43.60
C LEU A 116 -14.91 8.93 42.88
N GLY A 117 -14.81 7.67 43.32
CA GLY A 117 -15.63 6.57 42.77
C GLY A 117 -17.11 6.73 43.09
N ALA A 118 -17.46 7.22 44.29
CA ALA A 118 -18.86 7.47 44.64
C ALA A 118 -19.52 8.49 43.71
N LEU A 119 -18.80 9.53 43.28
CA LEU A 119 -19.29 10.55 42.35
C LEU A 119 -19.40 10.06 40.92
N ILE A 120 -18.67 9.02 40.53
CA ILE A 120 -18.82 8.36 39.23
C ILE A 120 -20.14 7.57 39.20
N HIS A 121 -20.43 6.82 40.29
CA HIS A 121 -21.65 5.98 40.36
C HIS A 121 -22.91 6.77 40.70
N GLN A 122 -22.78 7.85 41.48
CA GLN A 122 -23.88 8.76 41.84
C GLN A 122 -23.49 10.19 41.49
N PRO A 123 -23.70 10.63 40.25
CA PRO A 123 -23.24 11.91 39.74
C PRO A 123 -24.13 13.08 40.24
N GLU A 124 -24.13 13.30 41.55
CA GLU A 124 -24.80 14.41 42.21
C GLU A 124 -23.81 15.29 42.93
N PRO A 125 -24.06 16.61 43.05
CA PRO A 125 -23.15 17.48 43.76
C PRO A 125 -22.97 17.06 45.24
N VAL A 126 -21.72 16.96 45.69
CA VAL A 126 -21.36 16.59 47.05
C VAL A 126 -20.65 17.76 47.70
N LEU A 127 -21.12 18.16 48.90
CA LEU A 127 -20.56 19.23 49.72
C LEU A 127 -20.22 18.67 51.08
N LEU A 128 -18.96 18.72 51.51
CA LEU A 128 -18.47 18.19 52.79
C LEU A 128 -17.63 19.24 53.52
N ALA A 129 -17.91 19.43 54.81
CA ALA A 129 -17.11 20.25 55.69
C ALA A 129 -15.75 19.61 56.00
N ASP A 130 -15.75 18.28 56.18
CA ASP A 130 -14.54 17.46 56.36
C ASP A 130 -14.68 16.13 55.60
N LEU A 131 -13.94 16.00 54.52
CA LEU A 131 -13.95 14.80 53.68
C LEU A 131 -13.31 13.60 54.37
N THR A 132 -12.48 13.82 55.42
CA THR A 132 -11.85 12.71 56.15
C THR A 132 -12.84 12.03 57.09
N ALA A 133 -13.92 12.70 57.46
CA ALA A 133 -14.99 12.17 58.29
C ALA A 133 -16.10 11.47 57.51
N ASP A 134 -16.11 11.56 56.16
CA ASP A 134 -17.10 10.90 55.33
C ASP A 134 -16.84 9.37 55.25
N PRO A 135 -17.84 8.52 55.47
CA PRO A 135 -17.67 7.06 55.41
C PRO A 135 -17.13 6.50 54.09
N ARG A 136 -17.30 7.26 53.00
CA ARG A 136 -16.80 6.91 51.68
C ARG A 136 -15.33 7.28 51.47
N SER A 137 -14.72 8.04 52.39
CA SER A 137 -13.32 8.45 52.32
C SER A 137 -12.40 7.28 52.61
N TYR A 138 -11.41 7.07 51.74
CA TYR A 138 -10.36 6.04 51.90
C TYR A 138 -9.04 6.60 52.42
N GLY A 139 -9.01 7.90 52.75
CA GLY A 139 -7.77 8.61 53.09
C GLY A 139 -6.97 9.03 51.85
N PHE A 140 -5.77 9.51 52.11
CA PHE A 140 -4.86 10.02 51.09
C PHE A 140 -3.62 9.15 50.96
N PRO A 141 -3.02 9.04 49.77
CA PRO A 141 -1.72 8.41 49.60
C PRO A 141 -0.62 9.19 50.33
N PRO A 142 0.56 8.58 50.56
CA PRO A 142 1.72 9.28 51.13
C PRO A 142 2.06 10.55 50.32
N HIS A 143 2.51 11.57 51.02
CA HIS A 143 2.90 12.89 50.45
C HIS A 143 1.75 13.73 49.86
N HIS A 144 0.51 13.23 49.88
CA HIS A 144 -0.63 14.03 49.45
C HIS A 144 -0.89 15.18 50.40
N PRO A 145 -1.14 16.42 49.91
CA PRO A 145 -1.46 17.54 50.78
C PRO A 145 -2.74 17.27 51.59
N PRO A 146 -2.80 17.70 52.84
CA PRO A 146 -4.00 17.53 53.66
C PRO A 146 -5.15 18.37 53.11
N MET A 147 -6.33 17.75 53.02
CA MET A 147 -7.56 18.40 52.55
C MET A 147 -8.70 18.08 53.50
N ARG A 148 -9.53 19.08 53.82
CA ARG A 148 -10.71 18.93 54.66
C ARG A 148 -11.97 19.29 53.93
N SER A 149 -12.18 20.58 53.64
CA SER A 149 -13.39 20.99 52.94
C SER A 149 -13.38 20.49 51.49
N PHE A 150 -14.50 19.98 51.05
CA PHE A 150 -14.64 19.37 49.73
C PHE A 150 -15.94 19.75 49.03
N LEU A 151 -15.86 19.99 47.74
CA LEU A 151 -16.99 20.20 46.85
C LEU A 151 -16.73 19.41 45.58
N GLY A 152 -17.60 18.43 45.27
CA GLY A 152 -17.60 17.68 44.00
C GLY A 152 -18.83 17.98 43.17
N VAL A 153 -18.66 18.21 41.87
CA VAL A 153 -19.75 18.54 40.97
C VAL A 153 -19.58 17.75 39.68
N PRO A 154 -20.60 17.06 39.18
CA PRO A 154 -20.51 16.36 37.91
C PRO A 154 -20.44 17.35 36.73
N VAL A 155 -19.62 17.02 35.74
CA VAL A 155 -19.52 17.73 34.46
C VAL A 155 -20.20 16.87 33.40
N ARG A 156 -21.19 17.41 32.71
CA ARG A 156 -21.95 16.72 31.67
C ARG A 156 -21.66 17.34 30.31
N VAL A 157 -21.45 16.47 29.33
CA VAL A 157 -21.41 16.85 27.91
C VAL A 157 -22.71 16.33 27.31
N GLN A 158 -23.61 17.22 26.94
CA GLN A 158 -25.01 16.88 26.62
C GLN A 158 -25.69 16.17 27.82
N GLU A 159 -26.14 14.92 27.65
CA GLU A 159 -26.77 14.12 28.71
C GLU A 159 -25.81 13.14 29.41
N GLU A 160 -24.60 12.96 28.88
CA GLU A 160 -23.61 12.01 29.39
C GLU A 160 -22.69 12.62 30.44
N ILE A 161 -22.30 11.82 31.44
CA ILE A 161 -21.30 12.23 32.41
C ILE A 161 -19.93 12.15 31.77
N PHE A 162 -19.32 13.30 31.54
CA PHE A 162 -17.94 13.38 31.07
C PHE A 162 -16.93 13.10 32.19
N GLY A 163 -17.22 13.62 33.37
CA GLY A 163 -16.33 13.55 34.52
C GLY A 163 -16.88 14.28 35.72
N ASN A 164 -16.04 14.46 36.71
CA ASN A 164 -16.38 15.19 37.90
C ASN A 164 -15.31 16.24 38.20
N LEU A 165 -15.77 17.45 38.54
CA LEU A 165 -14.94 18.55 38.99
C LEU A 165 -14.89 18.54 40.54
N TYR A 166 -13.71 18.47 41.09
CA TYR A 166 -13.44 18.40 42.50
C TYR A 166 -12.75 19.67 42.96
N LEU A 167 -13.18 20.25 44.06
CA LEU A 167 -12.54 21.37 44.74
C LEU A 167 -12.27 20.97 46.16
N ALA A 168 -11.09 21.29 46.65
CA ALA A 168 -10.71 20.95 48.00
C ALA A 168 -9.96 22.11 48.68
N GLU A 169 -10.06 22.16 50.01
CA GLU A 169 -9.41 23.11 50.89
C GLU A 169 -9.73 24.56 50.54
N LYS A 170 -10.90 25.05 50.95
CA LYS A 170 -11.28 26.46 50.80
C LYS A 170 -10.33 27.34 51.57
N ARG A 171 -9.80 28.38 50.92
CA ARG A 171 -8.80 29.26 51.50
C ARG A 171 -9.30 29.94 52.77
N GLY A 172 -8.41 30.16 53.71
CA GLY A 172 -8.73 30.73 55.01
C GLY A 172 -9.37 29.75 56.00
N GLY A 173 -9.29 28.43 55.75
CA GLY A 173 -9.81 27.39 56.66
C GLY A 173 -11.33 27.37 56.76
N ARG A 174 -12.02 27.92 55.75
CA ARG A 174 -13.49 27.98 55.65
C ARG A 174 -14.04 26.71 55.01
N GLU A 175 -15.36 26.52 55.15
CA GLU A 175 -16.10 25.48 54.43
C GLU A 175 -16.68 26.03 53.13
N PHE A 176 -16.90 25.17 52.12
CA PHE A 176 -17.64 25.54 50.93
C PHE A 176 -19.13 25.74 51.28
N SER A 177 -19.74 26.78 50.73
CA SER A 177 -21.14 27.11 50.95
C SER A 177 -22.01 26.52 49.83
N VAL A 178 -23.33 26.54 50.07
CA VAL A 178 -24.34 26.22 49.04
C VAL A 178 -24.20 27.14 47.83
N HIS A 179 -23.82 28.41 48.03
CA HIS A 179 -23.59 29.36 46.94
C HIS A 179 -22.35 28.99 46.10
N ASP A 180 -21.27 28.54 46.75
CA ASP A 180 -20.10 28.04 46.02
C ASP A 180 -20.46 26.84 45.17
N ARG A 181 -21.24 25.90 45.71
CA ARG A 181 -21.78 24.75 44.97
C ARG A 181 -22.58 25.17 43.73
N ASP A 182 -23.52 26.13 43.89
CA ASP A 182 -24.39 26.55 42.81
C ASP A 182 -23.60 27.30 41.73
N MET A 183 -22.62 28.13 42.07
CA MET A 183 -21.70 28.76 41.10
C MET A 183 -20.86 27.75 40.35
N VAL A 184 -20.26 26.79 41.04
CA VAL A 184 -19.43 25.74 40.43
C VAL A 184 -20.27 24.83 39.54
N ARG A 185 -21.54 24.57 39.90
CA ARG A 185 -22.47 23.82 39.09
C ARG A 185 -22.78 24.52 37.74
N VAL A 186 -23.00 25.87 37.78
CA VAL A 186 -23.16 26.64 36.54
C VAL A 186 -21.91 26.62 35.71
N LEU A 187 -20.73 26.78 36.32
CA LEU A 187 -19.44 26.66 35.63
C LEU A 187 -19.24 25.26 35.03
N ALA A 188 -19.63 24.20 35.76
CA ALA A 188 -19.54 22.83 35.26
C ALA A 188 -20.43 22.58 34.03
N THR A 189 -21.59 23.25 33.93
CA THR A 189 -22.44 23.21 32.73
C THR A 189 -21.73 23.85 31.53
N GLU A 190 -21.13 25.02 31.71
CA GLU A 190 -20.36 25.71 30.67
C GLU A 190 -19.11 24.90 30.28
N ALA A 191 -18.43 24.32 31.28
CA ALA A 191 -17.30 23.42 31.08
C ALA A 191 -17.69 22.22 30.17
N GLY A 192 -18.87 21.65 30.39
CA GLY A 192 -19.40 20.58 29.52
C GLY A 192 -19.58 21.01 28.07
N ILE A 193 -20.06 22.23 27.84
CA ILE A 193 -20.19 22.80 26.48
C ILE A 193 -18.80 22.98 25.85
N ALA A 194 -17.84 23.56 26.59
CA ALA A 194 -16.48 23.80 26.11
C ALA A 194 -15.75 22.50 25.80
N ILE A 195 -15.88 21.48 26.65
CA ILE A 195 -15.34 20.14 26.44
C ILE A 195 -15.95 19.48 25.21
N GLY A 196 -17.29 19.58 25.05
CA GLY A 196 -17.98 19.06 23.87
C GLY A 196 -17.46 19.69 22.58
N ASN A 197 -17.27 21.01 22.57
CA ASN A 197 -16.71 21.74 21.44
C ASN A 197 -15.25 21.34 21.14
N ALA A 198 -14.42 21.21 22.17
CA ALA A 198 -13.03 20.77 22.02
C ALA A 198 -12.95 19.34 21.44
N ARG A 199 -13.76 18.40 21.93
CA ARG A 199 -13.86 17.04 21.39
C ARG A 199 -14.28 17.02 19.90
N LEU A 200 -15.28 17.83 19.54
CA LEU A 200 -15.72 17.95 18.16
C LEU A 200 -14.63 18.52 17.26
N TYR A 201 -13.91 19.53 17.75
CA TYR A 201 -12.79 20.13 17.03
C TYR A 201 -11.65 19.13 16.83
N ASP A 202 -11.25 18.39 17.88
CA ASP A 202 -10.20 17.37 17.79
C ASP A 202 -10.60 16.24 16.83
N ALA A 203 -11.84 15.79 16.89
CA ALA A 203 -12.38 14.78 15.97
C ALA A 203 -12.37 15.27 14.52
N ALA A 204 -12.77 16.54 14.27
CA ALA A 204 -12.74 17.14 12.95
C ALA A 204 -11.30 17.25 12.41
N LYS A 205 -10.37 17.75 13.23
CA LYS A 205 -8.96 17.88 12.90
C LYS A 205 -8.29 16.51 12.64
N GLN A 206 -8.67 15.50 13.40
CA GLN A 206 -8.20 14.13 13.17
C GLN A 206 -8.72 13.61 11.83
N ARG A 207 -10.01 13.82 11.53
CA ARG A 207 -10.62 13.41 10.25
C ARG A 207 -9.96 14.11 9.05
N GLU A 208 -9.68 15.42 9.17
CA GLU A 208 -8.98 16.20 8.15
C GLU A 208 -7.59 15.58 7.85
N ARG A 209 -6.80 15.28 8.88
CA ARG A 209 -5.49 14.63 8.71
C ARG A 209 -5.60 13.29 7.97
N TRP A 210 -6.60 12.47 8.27
CA TRP A 210 -6.82 11.19 7.60
C TRP A 210 -7.20 11.38 6.12
N ILE A 211 -8.01 12.40 5.80
CA ILE A 211 -8.34 12.76 4.41
C ILE A 211 -7.08 13.18 3.65
N ASP A 212 -6.29 14.08 4.21
CA ASP A 212 -5.04 14.55 3.59
C ASP A 212 -4.05 13.41 3.35
N GLY A 213 -3.91 12.50 4.32
CA GLY A 213 -3.10 11.31 4.16
C GLY A 213 -3.60 10.38 3.05
N SER A 214 -4.91 10.23 2.90
CA SER A 214 -5.50 9.45 1.81
C SER A 214 -5.26 10.08 0.44
N VAL A 215 -5.33 11.42 0.34
CA VAL A 215 -4.99 12.16 -0.88
C VAL A 215 -3.51 11.97 -1.23
N ALA A 216 -2.61 12.07 -0.25
CA ALA A 216 -1.18 11.85 -0.46
C ALA A 216 -0.89 10.44 -1.01
N VAL A 217 -1.52 9.40 -0.43
CA VAL A 217 -1.41 8.01 -0.91
C VAL A 217 -1.93 7.88 -2.34
N THR A 218 -3.12 8.41 -2.63
CA THR A 218 -3.71 8.34 -3.97
C THR A 218 -2.82 9.03 -5.01
N THR A 219 -2.28 10.20 -4.67
CA THR A 219 -1.38 10.95 -5.54
C THR A 219 -0.09 10.16 -5.81
N ALA A 220 0.53 9.59 -4.78
CA ALA A 220 1.76 8.78 -4.91
C ALA A 220 1.53 7.56 -5.81
N LEU A 221 0.42 6.84 -5.62
CA LEU A 221 0.08 5.63 -6.39
C LEU A 221 -0.25 5.92 -7.86
N LEU A 222 -0.86 7.07 -8.16
CA LEU A 222 -1.28 7.44 -9.52
C LEU A 222 -0.23 8.27 -10.29
N SER A 223 0.81 8.77 -9.63
CA SER A 223 1.85 9.61 -10.27
C SER A 223 2.83 8.84 -11.16
N GLY A 224 2.66 7.53 -11.35
CA GLY A 224 3.49 6.71 -12.23
C GLY A 224 4.90 6.40 -11.68
N GLY A 225 5.15 6.65 -10.39
CA GLY A 225 6.37 6.25 -9.70
C GLY A 225 6.48 4.74 -9.49
N ASP A 226 7.60 4.31 -8.89
CA ASP A 226 7.80 2.91 -8.54
C ASP A 226 6.72 2.45 -7.55
N ALA A 227 6.28 1.18 -7.69
CA ALA A 227 5.25 0.62 -6.81
C ALA A 227 5.74 0.53 -5.36
N GLU A 228 7.03 0.28 -5.17
CA GLU A 228 7.65 0.19 -3.85
C GLU A 228 7.63 1.55 -3.13
N ASP A 229 7.94 2.64 -3.84
CA ASP A 229 7.86 3.99 -3.30
C ASP A 229 6.46 4.36 -2.87
N ALA A 230 5.45 3.96 -3.64
CA ALA A 230 4.05 4.23 -3.32
C ALA A 230 3.57 3.45 -2.08
N LEU A 231 3.97 2.18 -1.92
CA LEU A 231 3.68 1.39 -0.73
C LEU A 231 4.38 1.94 0.52
N GLN A 232 5.58 2.49 0.35
CA GLN A 232 6.30 3.17 1.42
C GLN A 232 5.54 4.42 1.91
N VAL A 233 4.93 5.20 1.00
CA VAL A 233 4.05 6.33 1.37
C VAL A 233 2.84 5.85 2.16
N VAL A 234 2.21 4.73 1.78
CA VAL A 234 1.09 4.14 2.54
C VAL A 234 1.53 3.80 3.97
N ALA A 235 2.68 3.12 4.13
CA ALA A 235 3.21 2.75 5.43
C ALA A 235 3.52 3.99 6.30
N GLU A 236 4.13 5.02 5.73
CA GLU A 236 4.46 6.26 6.43
C GLU A 236 3.22 7.03 6.87
N GLN A 237 2.23 7.22 5.98
CA GLN A 237 1.00 7.92 6.32
C GLN A 237 0.21 7.15 7.39
N ALA A 238 0.09 5.84 7.28
CA ALA A 238 -0.57 5.02 8.28
C ALA A 238 0.09 5.15 9.66
N ARG A 239 1.43 5.11 9.74
CA ARG A 239 2.17 5.32 10.98
C ARG A 239 1.89 6.68 11.60
N ARG A 240 1.99 7.75 10.81
CA ARG A 240 1.78 9.13 11.28
C ARG A 240 0.35 9.37 11.74
N LEU A 241 -0.63 8.93 10.96
CA LEU A 241 -2.05 9.17 11.23
C LEU A 241 -2.56 8.40 12.45
N SER A 242 -2.07 7.16 12.64
CA SER A 242 -2.45 6.32 13.78
C SER A 242 -1.64 6.61 15.05
N GLY A 243 -0.59 7.45 14.97
CA GLY A 243 0.36 7.67 16.07
C GLY A 243 1.05 6.37 16.50
N SER A 244 1.38 5.51 15.53
CA SER A 244 1.97 4.20 15.78
C SER A 244 3.50 4.25 15.73
N ALA A 245 4.16 3.28 16.37
CA ALA A 245 5.61 3.12 16.36
C ALA A 245 6.11 2.67 14.97
N ALA A 246 5.28 1.90 14.26
CA ALA A 246 5.55 1.49 12.90
C ALA A 246 4.28 1.52 12.03
N GLY A 247 4.49 1.63 10.71
CA GLY A 247 3.51 1.37 9.68
C GLY A 247 4.10 0.34 8.73
N ILE A 248 3.40 -0.76 8.49
CA ILE A 248 3.89 -1.91 7.76
C ILE A 248 2.86 -2.27 6.69
N VAL A 249 3.31 -2.40 5.45
CA VAL A 249 2.48 -2.93 4.37
C VAL A 249 3.00 -4.31 3.98
N SER A 250 2.10 -5.26 3.87
CA SER A 250 2.40 -6.63 3.46
C SER A 250 1.51 -7.06 2.30
N LEU A 251 2.07 -7.86 1.38
CA LEU A 251 1.38 -8.43 0.23
C LEU A 251 1.38 -9.96 0.34
N PRO A 252 0.43 -10.66 -0.33
CA PRO A 252 0.44 -12.11 -0.38
C PRO A 252 1.75 -12.66 -0.97
N ALA A 253 2.39 -13.60 -0.27
CA ALA A 253 3.59 -14.28 -0.74
C ALA A 253 3.25 -15.50 -1.61
N ASP A 254 4.13 -15.87 -2.56
CA ASP A 254 3.92 -16.99 -3.49
C ASP A 254 3.76 -18.34 -2.77
N GLU A 255 4.46 -18.53 -1.66
CA GLU A 255 4.40 -19.74 -0.84
C GLU A 255 3.28 -19.71 0.22
N GLY A 256 2.45 -18.66 0.20
CA GLY A 256 1.40 -18.39 1.17
C GLY A 256 1.86 -17.49 2.32
N GLY A 257 0.89 -16.91 3.06
CA GLY A 257 1.15 -15.91 4.09
C GLY A 257 1.28 -14.48 3.54
N LEU A 258 1.97 -13.63 4.27
CA LEU A 258 2.13 -12.21 3.94
C LEU A 258 3.61 -11.81 3.99
N GLU A 259 4.17 -11.34 2.89
CA GLU A 259 5.50 -10.73 2.81
C GLU A 259 5.44 -9.24 3.13
N ILE A 260 6.33 -8.75 3.98
CA ILE A 260 6.44 -7.33 4.33
C ILE A 260 7.21 -6.61 3.22
N VAL A 261 6.51 -5.75 2.49
CA VAL A 261 7.06 -5.05 1.31
C VAL A 261 7.34 -3.56 1.54
N ALA A 262 6.78 -2.95 2.59
CA ALA A 262 7.10 -1.59 2.97
C ALA A 262 7.01 -1.40 4.49
N VAL A 263 7.94 -0.62 5.05
CA VAL A 263 8.02 -0.36 6.51
C VAL A 263 8.39 1.08 6.75
N SER A 264 7.59 1.79 7.56
CA SER A 264 7.92 3.08 8.13
C SER A 264 8.07 2.93 9.64
N SER A 265 9.28 3.02 10.16
CA SER A 265 9.59 2.93 11.60
C SER A 265 10.92 3.61 11.88
N GLU A 266 11.11 4.10 13.10
CA GLU A 266 12.42 4.58 13.57
C GLU A 266 13.41 3.43 13.82
N HIS A 267 12.90 2.20 13.97
CA HIS A 267 13.69 0.99 14.30
C HIS A 267 13.35 -0.16 13.33
N ALA A 268 13.44 0.08 12.02
CA ALA A 268 12.97 -0.84 10.97
C ALA A 268 13.91 -2.01 10.62
N SER A 269 14.97 -2.28 11.38
CA SER A 269 15.94 -3.33 11.03
C SER A 269 15.31 -4.73 11.06
N GLY A 270 15.33 -5.43 9.92
CA GLY A 270 14.95 -6.84 9.79
C GLY A 270 13.47 -7.13 9.52
N LEU A 271 12.62 -6.12 9.32
CA LEU A 271 11.20 -6.34 8.99
C LEU A 271 10.95 -6.49 7.48
N LEU A 272 11.64 -5.70 6.66
CA LEU A 272 11.45 -5.71 5.21
C LEU A 272 11.87 -7.06 4.60
N GLY A 273 11.03 -7.65 3.76
CA GLY A 273 11.22 -8.95 3.14
C GLY A 273 10.92 -10.14 4.07
N ALA A 274 10.53 -9.90 5.34
CA ALA A 274 10.10 -10.97 6.22
C ALA A 274 8.72 -11.49 5.80
N VAL A 275 8.55 -12.82 5.85
CA VAL A 275 7.28 -13.48 5.55
C VAL A 275 6.61 -13.90 6.84
N VAL A 276 5.38 -13.43 7.06
CA VAL A 276 4.52 -13.89 8.15
C VAL A 276 3.73 -15.10 7.64
N PRO A 277 3.91 -16.28 8.25
CA PRO A 277 3.35 -17.51 7.72
C PRO A 277 1.82 -17.58 7.82
N PRO A 278 1.15 -18.34 6.93
CA PRO A 278 -0.31 -18.44 6.87
C PRO A 278 -0.94 -19.12 8.09
N GLU A 279 -0.16 -19.85 8.88
CA GLU A 279 -0.60 -20.50 10.14
C GLU A 279 -0.93 -19.48 11.24
N SER A 280 -0.47 -18.22 11.10
CA SER A 280 -0.89 -17.14 11.98
C SER A 280 -2.39 -16.89 11.83
N ARG A 281 -3.13 -17.10 12.91
CA ARG A 281 -4.58 -16.86 12.90
C ARG A 281 -4.95 -15.43 12.55
N ALA A 282 -4.15 -14.46 12.97
CA ALA A 282 -4.33 -13.05 12.61
C ALA A 282 -4.14 -12.82 11.11
N VAL A 283 -3.17 -13.49 10.47
CA VAL A 283 -2.97 -13.44 9.02
C VAL A 283 -4.13 -14.09 8.27
N ALA A 284 -4.61 -15.24 8.74
CA ALA A 284 -5.77 -15.91 8.13
C ALA A 284 -7.03 -15.02 8.19
N GLU A 285 -7.32 -14.41 9.34
CA GLU A 285 -8.43 -13.47 9.50
C GLU A 285 -8.30 -12.24 8.57
N LEU A 286 -7.07 -11.72 8.41
CA LEU A 286 -6.78 -10.59 7.53
C LEU A 286 -6.99 -10.94 6.05
N LEU A 287 -6.52 -12.12 5.62
CA LEU A 287 -6.72 -12.61 4.26
C LEU A 287 -8.19 -12.94 3.95
N ASP A 288 -8.99 -13.26 4.98
CA ASP A 288 -10.45 -13.35 4.89
C ASP A 288 -11.16 -11.98 4.80
N GLY A 289 -10.40 -10.87 4.79
CA GLY A 289 -10.92 -9.51 4.71
C GLY A 289 -11.41 -8.96 6.05
N LYS A 290 -11.01 -9.54 7.17
CA LYS A 290 -11.37 -9.10 8.52
C LYS A 290 -10.28 -8.23 9.12
N ALA A 291 -10.65 -7.10 9.69
CA ALA A 291 -9.75 -6.30 10.51
C ALA A 291 -9.47 -7.01 11.84
N VAL A 292 -8.21 -7.02 12.28
CA VAL A 292 -7.78 -7.62 13.54
C VAL A 292 -7.27 -6.51 14.46
N PHE A 293 -7.86 -6.41 15.64
CA PHE A 293 -7.44 -5.48 16.68
C PHE A 293 -6.87 -6.27 17.85
N VAL A 294 -5.71 -5.84 18.32
CA VAL A 294 -4.94 -6.50 19.38
C VAL A 294 -4.60 -5.47 20.43
N ASP A 295 -4.85 -5.75 21.70
CA ASP A 295 -4.56 -4.85 22.81
C ASP A 295 -3.10 -4.96 23.26
N ASP A 296 -2.48 -6.13 23.16
CA ASP A 296 -1.05 -6.35 23.40
C ASP A 296 -0.50 -7.43 22.45
N ALA A 297 0.27 -6.98 21.46
CA ALA A 297 0.83 -7.87 20.43
C ALA A 297 1.85 -8.87 20.98
N ALA A 298 2.49 -8.56 22.12
CA ALA A 298 3.47 -9.44 22.72
C ALA A 298 2.86 -10.70 23.36
N THR A 299 1.57 -10.66 23.72
CA THR A 299 0.89 -11.74 24.45
C THR A 299 -0.29 -12.34 23.69
N ASP A 300 -0.70 -11.77 22.56
CA ASP A 300 -1.84 -12.26 21.78
C ASP A 300 -1.50 -13.59 21.08
N PRO A 301 -2.24 -14.67 21.36
CA PRO A 301 -1.97 -16.00 20.81
C PRO A 301 -2.24 -16.14 19.30
N ARG A 302 -2.88 -15.15 18.66
CA ARG A 302 -3.11 -15.11 17.22
C ARG A 302 -1.84 -14.73 16.44
N LEU A 303 -0.85 -14.11 17.11
CA LEU A 303 0.42 -13.67 16.57
C LEU A 303 1.50 -14.67 16.96
N ILE A 304 2.08 -15.35 15.97
CA ILE A 304 3.05 -16.44 16.19
C ILE A 304 4.50 -16.05 15.88
N THR A 305 4.73 -14.82 15.39
CA THR A 305 6.06 -14.35 15.00
C THR A 305 6.73 -13.53 16.12
N ASP A 306 8.04 -13.63 16.22
CA ASP A 306 8.83 -12.82 17.15
C ASP A 306 8.76 -11.32 16.82
N LEU A 307 8.38 -10.97 15.59
CA LEU A 307 8.25 -9.58 15.11
C LEU A 307 7.23 -8.75 15.93
N SER A 308 6.26 -9.40 16.57
CA SER A 308 5.22 -8.73 17.36
C SER A 308 5.62 -8.47 18.82
N ARG A 309 6.71 -9.09 19.32
CA ARG A 309 7.06 -9.07 20.75
C ARG A 309 7.43 -7.70 21.30
N ASP A 310 7.94 -6.82 20.46
CA ASP A 310 8.37 -5.47 20.88
C ASP A 310 7.24 -4.44 20.87
N TYR A 311 6.04 -4.85 20.46
CA TYR A 311 4.89 -3.97 20.31
C TYR A 311 3.79 -4.27 21.34
N GLY A 312 2.99 -3.23 21.62
CA GLY A 312 1.77 -3.29 22.43
C GLY A 312 0.51 -3.35 21.55
N PRO A 313 -0.40 -2.36 21.67
CA PRO A 313 -1.62 -2.33 20.85
C PRO A 313 -1.31 -2.32 19.35
N MET A 314 -2.07 -3.12 18.58
CA MET A 314 -1.84 -3.27 17.14
C MET A 314 -3.16 -3.33 16.36
N MET A 315 -3.20 -2.63 15.23
CA MET A 315 -4.25 -2.79 14.22
C MET A 315 -3.67 -3.50 13.00
N MET A 316 -4.37 -4.53 12.52
CA MET A 316 -4.09 -5.19 11.25
C MET A 316 -5.33 -5.05 10.37
N LEU A 317 -5.19 -4.32 9.28
CA LEU A 317 -6.29 -3.89 8.42
C LEU A 317 -6.13 -4.49 7.03
N PRO A 318 -7.16 -5.15 6.46
CA PRO A 318 -7.08 -5.67 5.11
C PRO A 318 -7.04 -4.52 4.09
N LEU A 319 -6.09 -4.55 3.18
CA LEU A 319 -6.11 -3.74 1.97
C LEU A 319 -7.04 -4.43 0.98
N GLN A 320 -8.34 -4.14 1.08
CA GLN A 320 -9.38 -4.83 0.32
C GLN A 320 -10.15 -3.88 -0.59
N SER A 321 -10.35 -4.29 -1.84
CA SER A 321 -11.19 -3.59 -2.81
C SER A 321 -11.95 -4.58 -3.69
N GLY A 322 -13.23 -4.32 -3.94
CA GLY A 322 -14.10 -5.18 -4.77
C GLY A 322 -14.22 -6.63 -4.29
N GLY A 323 -14.08 -6.90 -2.97
CA GLY A 323 -14.11 -8.26 -2.41
C GLY A 323 -12.79 -9.02 -2.50
N ARG A 324 -11.75 -8.44 -3.10
CA ARG A 324 -10.40 -9.01 -3.17
C ARG A 324 -9.49 -8.35 -2.14
N VAL A 325 -8.81 -9.15 -1.34
CA VAL A 325 -7.74 -8.70 -0.44
C VAL A 325 -6.45 -8.63 -1.24
N LEU A 326 -5.86 -7.44 -1.32
CA LEU A 326 -4.61 -7.15 -2.01
C LEU A 326 -3.40 -7.31 -1.10
N GLY A 327 -3.62 -7.19 0.22
CA GLY A 327 -2.57 -7.27 1.22
C GLY A 327 -3.05 -6.84 2.60
N GLY A 328 -2.13 -6.48 3.48
CA GLY A 328 -2.39 -6.02 4.84
C GLY A 328 -1.66 -4.73 5.17
N LEU A 329 -2.31 -3.89 5.97
CA LEU A 329 -1.73 -2.71 6.59
C LEU A 329 -1.69 -2.94 8.10
N VAL A 330 -0.51 -2.88 8.71
CA VAL A 330 -0.32 -3.14 10.14
C VAL A 330 0.29 -1.90 10.81
N THR A 331 -0.34 -1.46 11.90
CA THR A 331 0.09 -0.28 12.65
C THR A 331 0.20 -0.61 14.13
N PRO A 332 1.39 -1.05 14.60
CA PRO A 332 1.63 -1.34 16.00
C PRO A 332 2.04 -0.09 16.77
N ARG A 333 1.59 0.05 18.00
CA ARG A 333 2.08 1.02 18.99
C ARG A 333 3.19 0.43 19.86
N ALA A 334 3.95 1.29 20.50
CA ALA A 334 4.95 0.87 21.49
C ALA A 334 4.30 0.14 22.67
N ARG A 335 5.04 -0.72 23.36
CA ARG A 335 4.57 -1.40 24.57
C ARG A 335 4.17 -0.38 25.64
N GLY A 336 3.04 -0.64 26.30
CA GLY A 336 2.50 0.26 27.33
C GLY A 336 1.78 1.51 26.79
N ALA A 337 1.71 1.68 25.46
CA ALA A 337 0.88 2.73 24.89
C ALA A 337 -0.62 2.40 25.06
N ARG A 338 -1.46 3.44 25.01
CA ARG A 338 -2.92 3.25 25.10
C ARG A 338 -3.48 2.44 23.94
N PRO A 339 -4.53 1.64 24.13
CA PRO A 339 -5.26 0.97 23.04
C PRO A 339 -5.80 1.98 22.00
N PHE A 340 -6.12 1.47 20.81
CA PHE A 340 -6.77 2.27 19.78
C PHE A 340 -8.25 2.46 20.10
N THR A 341 -8.72 3.70 20.03
CA THR A 341 -10.14 4.02 20.20
C THR A 341 -10.98 3.56 19.01
N GLU A 342 -12.29 3.41 19.21
CA GLU A 342 -13.26 3.06 18.15
C GLU A 342 -13.17 4.02 16.94
N SER A 343 -13.04 5.32 17.21
CA SER A 343 -12.86 6.35 16.18
C SER A 343 -11.57 6.14 15.37
N GLU A 344 -10.45 5.86 16.04
CA GLU A 344 -9.16 5.56 15.37
C GLU A 344 -9.26 4.30 14.53
N ARG A 345 -9.90 3.23 15.03
CA ARG A 345 -10.15 1.98 14.29
C ARG A 345 -10.96 2.21 13.03
N THR A 346 -12.03 3.00 13.14
CA THR A 346 -12.91 3.35 12.00
C THR A 346 -12.16 4.14 10.94
N LEU A 347 -11.43 5.20 11.33
CA LEU A 347 -10.67 6.04 10.40
C LEU A 347 -9.54 5.26 9.70
N ALA A 348 -8.83 4.43 10.45
CA ALA A 348 -7.77 3.58 9.91
C ALA A 348 -8.32 2.53 8.92
N THR A 349 -9.49 1.94 9.21
CA THR A 349 -10.16 1.00 8.29
C THR A 349 -10.60 1.70 6.99
N GLN A 350 -11.13 2.92 7.08
CA GLN A 350 -11.46 3.72 5.90
C GLN A 350 -10.20 4.04 5.07
N PHE A 351 -9.12 4.43 5.73
CA PHE A 351 -7.83 4.68 5.06
C PHE A 351 -7.30 3.43 4.33
N ALA A 352 -7.31 2.27 4.99
CA ALA A 352 -6.89 1.01 4.39
C ALA A 352 -7.72 0.66 3.14
N SER A 353 -9.03 0.89 3.18
CA SER A 353 -9.93 0.68 2.03
C SER A 353 -9.62 1.64 0.87
N GLN A 354 -9.32 2.92 1.17
CA GLN A 354 -8.93 3.90 0.15
C GLN A 354 -7.56 3.59 -0.44
N ALA A 355 -6.58 3.18 0.37
CA ALA A 355 -5.27 2.74 -0.09
C ALA A 355 -5.39 1.52 -1.01
N ALA A 356 -6.23 0.54 -0.67
CA ALA A 356 -6.51 -0.62 -1.51
C ALA A 356 -7.13 -0.25 -2.86
N LEU A 357 -8.10 0.68 -2.87
CA LEU A 357 -8.70 1.17 -4.11
C LEU A 357 -7.67 1.86 -5.00
N ALA A 358 -6.82 2.71 -4.42
CA ALA A 358 -5.76 3.40 -5.14
C ALA A 358 -4.71 2.43 -5.71
N LEU A 359 -4.32 1.39 -4.95
CA LEU A 359 -3.45 0.30 -5.42
C LEU A 359 -4.05 -0.41 -6.64
N MET A 360 -5.32 -0.81 -6.55
CA MET A 360 -6.02 -1.49 -7.65
C MET A 360 -6.12 -0.61 -8.90
N MET A 361 -6.36 0.70 -8.74
CA MET A 361 -6.38 1.64 -9.86
C MET A 361 -5.00 1.77 -10.50
N ALA A 362 -3.92 1.82 -9.72
CA ALA A 362 -2.55 1.88 -10.21
C ALA A 362 -2.16 0.60 -10.97
N GLU A 363 -2.52 -0.58 -10.49
CA GLU A 363 -2.35 -1.86 -11.21
C GLU A 363 -3.11 -1.84 -12.55
N ALA A 364 -4.39 -1.48 -12.52
CA ALA A 364 -5.21 -1.41 -13.74
C ALA A 364 -4.67 -0.40 -14.76
N GLN A 365 -4.11 0.71 -14.30
CA GLN A 365 -3.47 1.70 -15.17
C GLN A 365 -2.21 1.14 -15.84
N ARG A 366 -1.33 0.48 -15.07
CA ARG A 366 -0.13 -0.19 -15.61
C ARG A 366 -0.46 -1.27 -16.62
N ASP A 367 -1.51 -2.06 -16.37
CA ASP A 367 -1.96 -3.10 -17.30
C ASP A 367 -2.50 -2.47 -18.59
N ARG A 368 -3.23 -1.35 -18.52
CA ARG A 368 -3.68 -0.61 -19.71
C ARG A 368 -2.51 -0.06 -20.51
N GLU A 369 -1.50 0.50 -19.86
CA GLU A 369 -0.30 1.00 -20.52
C GLU A 369 0.47 -0.12 -21.22
N ARG A 370 0.60 -1.29 -20.57
CA ARG A 370 1.18 -2.49 -21.19
C ARG A 370 0.39 -2.94 -22.42
N LEU A 371 -0.93 -3.03 -22.29
CA LEU A 371 -1.82 -3.41 -23.41
C LEU A 371 -1.71 -2.40 -24.57
N ALA A 372 -1.69 -1.10 -24.30
CA ALA A 372 -1.54 -0.07 -25.33
C ALA A 372 -0.21 -0.22 -26.10
N VAL A 373 0.89 -0.55 -25.42
CA VAL A 373 2.18 -0.84 -26.08
C VAL A 373 2.08 -2.07 -26.99
N TYR A 374 1.37 -3.12 -26.57
CA TYR A 374 1.16 -4.31 -27.40
C TYR A 374 0.29 -4.01 -28.64
N GLU A 375 -0.80 -3.27 -28.46
CA GLU A 375 -1.68 -2.85 -29.56
C GLU A 375 -0.95 -1.98 -30.59
N ASP A 376 -0.09 -1.07 -30.12
CA ASP A 376 0.70 -0.19 -30.99
C ASP A 376 1.75 -0.99 -31.79
N ARG A 377 2.44 -1.95 -31.16
CA ARG A 377 3.36 -2.87 -31.85
C ARG A 377 2.66 -3.70 -32.92
N ASP A 378 1.48 -4.20 -32.62
CA ASP A 378 0.69 -5.00 -33.54
C ASP A 378 0.16 -4.18 -34.74
N ARG A 379 -0.19 -2.90 -34.47
CA ARG A 379 -0.55 -1.96 -35.52
C ARG A 379 0.64 -1.66 -36.45
N ILE A 380 1.81 -1.31 -35.86
CA ILE A 380 3.04 -1.03 -36.61
C ILE A 380 3.43 -2.25 -37.48
N ALA A 381 3.35 -3.45 -36.92
CA ALA A 381 3.65 -4.68 -37.65
C ALA A 381 2.74 -4.88 -38.86
N ARG A 382 1.42 -4.63 -38.73
CA ARG A 382 0.46 -4.69 -39.84
C ARG A 382 0.72 -3.61 -40.90
N ASP A 383 0.97 -2.37 -40.47
CA ASP A 383 1.24 -1.26 -41.39
C ASP A 383 2.53 -1.51 -42.21
N LEU A 384 3.59 -2.04 -41.57
CA LEU A 384 4.82 -2.44 -42.26
C LEU A 384 4.55 -3.56 -43.28
N HIS A 385 3.76 -4.57 -42.92
CA HIS A 385 3.44 -5.68 -43.79
C HIS A 385 2.61 -5.21 -45.01
N ASP A 386 1.53 -4.45 -44.77
CA ASP A 386 0.55 -4.14 -45.82
C ASP A 386 1.01 -2.99 -46.73
N LEU A 387 1.73 -2.01 -46.18
CA LEU A 387 2.14 -0.84 -46.94
C LEU A 387 3.55 -0.96 -47.54
N VAL A 388 4.51 -1.42 -46.73
CA VAL A 388 5.94 -1.41 -47.14
C VAL A 388 6.27 -2.66 -47.94
N ILE A 389 5.97 -3.85 -47.40
CA ILE A 389 6.30 -5.10 -48.11
C ILE A 389 5.56 -5.19 -49.46
N GLN A 390 4.27 -4.84 -49.51
CA GLN A 390 3.51 -4.89 -50.77
C GLN A 390 4.05 -3.93 -51.82
N ARG A 391 4.52 -2.70 -51.41
CA ARG A 391 5.14 -1.76 -52.34
C ARG A 391 6.48 -2.23 -52.87
N LEU A 392 7.31 -2.80 -52.00
CA LEU A 392 8.61 -3.35 -52.39
C LEU A 392 8.42 -4.53 -53.36
N PHE A 393 7.47 -5.40 -53.08
CA PHE A 393 7.11 -6.51 -53.98
C PHE A 393 6.65 -6.04 -55.38
N ALA A 394 5.79 -5.02 -55.41
CA ALA A 394 5.32 -4.43 -56.69
C ALA A 394 6.48 -3.78 -57.45
N THR A 395 7.42 -3.12 -56.74
CA THR A 395 8.62 -2.53 -57.36
C THR A 395 9.53 -3.61 -57.93
N GLY A 396 9.76 -4.70 -57.20
CA GLY A 396 10.52 -5.86 -57.67
C GLY A 396 9.95 -6.45 -58.96
N MET A 397 8.62 -6.68 -59.03
CA MET A 397 7.95 -7.16 -60.24
C MET A 397 8.07 -6.21 -61.43
N MET A 398 8.04 -4.88 -61.20
CA MET A 398 8.27 -3.89 -62.26
C MET A 398 9.71 -3.93 -62.76
N LEU A 399 10.68 -4.10 -61.89
CA LEU A 399 12.10 -4.24 -62.24
C LEU A 399 12.36 -5.53 -63.01
N GLU A 400 11.81 -6.67 -62.60
CA GLU A 400 11.89 -7.93 -63.37
C GLU A 400 11.26 -7.83 -64.75
N SER A 401 10.12 -7.12 -64.89
CA SER A 401 9.49 -6.87 -66.17
C SER A 401 10.36 -5.98 -67.09
N ALA A 402 11.06 -4.99 -66.51
CA ALA A 402 12.01 -4.14 -67.21
C ALA A 402 13.26 -4.93 -67.65
N GLN A 403 13.78 -5.81 -66.81
CA GLN A 403 14.90 -6.69 -67.08
C GLN A 403 14.63 -7.58 -68.29
N ARG A 404 13.44 -8.21 -68.34
CA ARG A 404 13.01 -9.07 -69.44
C ARG A 404 12.86 -8.34 -70.80
N LYS A 405 12.65 -7.03 -70.79
CA LYS A 405 12.52 -6.19 -71.98
C LYS A 405 13.86 -5.55 -72.39
N SER A 406 14.85 -5.55 -71.60
CA SER A 406 16.18 -5.01 -71.90
C SER A 406 16.97 -5.97 -72.77
N VAL A 407 17.64 -5.43 -73.80
CA VAL A 407 18.54 -6.20 -74.69
C VAL A 407 20.02 -5.91 -74.39
N VAL A 408 20.29 -5.03 -73.40
CA VAL A 408 21.66 -4.62 -72.99
C VAL A 408 22.11 -5.46 -71.79
N PRO A 409 23.14 -6.29 -71.90
CA PRO A 409 23.55 -7.21 -70.84
C PRO A 409 23.91 -6.51 -69.50
N GLU A 410 24.57 -5.34 -69.58
CA GLU A 410 24.96 -4.56 -68.41
C GLU A 410 23.76 -4.02 -67.64
N VAL A 411 22.65 -3.67 -68.34
CA VAL A 411 21.38 -3.25 -67.73
C VAL A 411 20.66 -4.43 -67.07
N GLN A 412 20.68 -5.60 -67.73
CA GLN A 412 20.09 -6.83 -67.17
C GLN A 412 20.79 -7.22 -65.86
N ASP A 413 22.11 -7.16 -65.81
CA ASP A 413 22.91 -7.45 -64.62
C ASP A 413 22.66 -6.43 -63.48
N GLY A 414 22.59 -5.13 -63.84
CA GLY A 414 22.30 -4.07 -62.87
C GLY A 414 20.91 -4.20 -62.23
N VAL A 415 19.89 -4.52 -63.04
CA VAL A 415 18.52 -4.74 -62.57
C VAL A 415 18.41 -6.02 -61.74
N SER A 416 19.11 -7.10 -62.11
CA SER A 416 19.13 -8.32 -61.31
C SER A 416 19.65 -8.07 -59.89
N LYS A 417 20.77 -7.33 -59.76
CA LYS A 417 21.30 -6.96 -58.46
C LYS A 417 20.35 -6.11 -57.64
N ALA A 418 19.61 -5.20 -58.28
CA ALA A 418 18.62 -4.36 -57.58
C ALA A 418 17.40 -5.20 -57.09
N VAL A 419 16.98 -6.20 -57.83
CA VAL A 419 15.91 -7.15 -57.43
C VAL A 419 16.41 -8.01 -56.24
N ASP A 420 17.61 -8.55 -56.34
CA ASP A 420 18.21 -9.35 -55.23
C ASP A 420 18.31 -8.53 -53.94
N GLU A 421 18.67 -7.24 -54.02
CA GLU A 421 18.77 -6.33 -52.86
C GLU A 421 17.40 -5.97 -52.29
N LEU A 422 16.37 -5.82 -53.12
CA LEU A 422 14.99 -5.67 -52.67
C LEU A 422 14.48 -6.90 -51.93
N ASP A 423 14.78 -8.09 -52.41
CA ASP A 423 14.37 -9.35 -51.76
C ASP A 423 15.04 -9.48 -50.38
N VAL A 424 16.32 -9.14 -50.26
CA VAL A 424 17.00 -9.09 -48.98
C VAL A 424 16.33 -8.09 -48.02
N THR A 425 16.01 -6.90 -48.50
CA THR A 425 15.32 -5.86 -47.72
C THR A 425 13.94 -6.30 -47.24
N ILE A 426 13.15 -6.95 -48.12
CA ILE A 426 11.85 -7.53 -47.75
C ILE A 426 12.00 -8.57 -46.63
N GLN A 427 13.03 -9.41 -46.68
CA GLN A 427 13.28 -10.40 -45.63
C GLN A 427 13.72 -9.76 -44.29
N GLU A 428 14.54 -8.72 -44.37
CA GLU A 428 14.93 -7.98 -43.16
C GLU A 428 13.72 -7.31 -42.49
N ILE A 429 12.81 -6.70 -43.25
CA ILE A 429 11.57 -6.10 -42.76
C ILE A 429 10.66 -7.17 -42.15
N ARG A 430 10.48 -8.31 -42.81
CA ARG A 430 9.69 -9.44 -42.27
C ARG A 430 10.24 -9.92 -40.92
N THR A 431 11.55 -9.99 -40.79
CA THR A 431 12.22 -10.38 -39.55
C THR A 431 12.00 -9.34 -38.46
N ALA A 432 12.05 -8.05 -38.80
CA ALA A 432 11.78 -6.94 -37.87
C ALA A 432 10.31 -6.92 -37.42
N ILE A 433 9.35 -7.15 -38.34
CA ILE A 433 7.92 -7.24 -38.00
C ILE A 433 7.69 -8.38 -37.02
N PHE A 434 8.27 -9.54 -37.28
CA PHE A 434 8.13 -10.69 -36.38
C PHE A 434 8.71 -10.42 -34.98
N ALA A 435 9.84 -9.72 -34.91
CA ALA A 435 10.43 -9.30 -33.64
C ALA A 435 9.56 -8.30 -32.86
N LEU A 436 8.83 -7.43 -33.57
CA LEU A 436 7.87 -6.47 -32.97
C LEU A 436 6.62 -7.18 -32.41
N GLN A 437 6.15 -8.22 -33.05
CA GLN A 437 4.98 -9.00 -32.62
C GLN A 437 5.28 -9.91 -31.44
N GLN A 438 6.55 -10.23 -31.20
CA GLN A 438 6.95 -10.94 -29.98
C GLN A 438 7.15 -9.94 -28.85
N GLY A 439 6.34 -10.08 -27.78
CA GLY A 439 6.50 -9.30 -26.55
C GLY A 439 7.88 -9.46 -25.90
N PRO A 440 8.22 -8.61 -24.91
CA PRO A 440 9.48 -8.71 -24.18
C PRO A 440 9.64 -10.11 -23.56
N ALA A 441 10.88 -10.62 -23.58
CA ALA A 441 11.28 -11.94 -23.08
C ALA A 441 11.31 -12.00 -21.54
N GLU A 442 10.35 -11.38 -20.86
CA GLU A 442 10.36 -11.21 -19.39
C GLU A 442 9.60 -12.28 -18.58
N ALA A 443 8.99 -13.25 -19.22
CA ALA A 443 8.61 -14.46 -18.49
C ALA A 443 9.83 -15.40 -18.44
N PRO A 444 10.11 -16.08 -17.31
CA PRO A 444 11.13 -17.13 -17.25
C PRO A 444 10.70 -18.27 -18.18
N SER A 445 11.02 -18.13 -19.49
CA SER A 445 10.69 -19.15 -20.48
C SER A 445 11.78 -20.21 -20.45
N SER A 446 11.38 -21.48 -20.34
CA SER A 446 12.29 -22.61 -20.38
C SER A 446 13.18 -22.57 -21.63
N LEU A 447 14.39 -23.13 -21.54
CA LEU A 447 15.32 -23.17 -22.67
C LEU A 447 14.66 -23.81 -23.90
N ARG A 448 13.86 -24.86 -23.70
CA ARG A 448 13.08 -25.53 -24.75
C ARG A 448 12.13 -24.55 -25.43
N THR A 449 11.38 -23.74 -24.68
CA THR A 449 10.47 -22.73 -25.23
C THR A 449 11.21 -21.67 -26.04
N ARG A 450 12.38 -21.24 -25.59
CA ARG A 450 13.23 -20.27 -26.30
C ARG A 450 13.77 -20.86 -27.61
N MET A 451 14.18 -22.14 -27.63
CA MET A 451 14.63 -22.82 -28.85
C MET A 451 13.50 -23.04 -29.86
N LEU A 452 12.31 -23.45 -29.40
CA LEU A 452 11.13 -23.54 -30.25
C LEU A 452 10.78 -22.22 -30.91
N ARG A 453 10.95 -21.12 -30.21
CA ARG A 453 10.77 -19.77 -30.75
C ARG A 453 11.72 -19.50 -31.91
N GLU A 454 13.01 -19.81 -31.78
CA GLU A 454 14.00 -19.66 -32.87
C GLU A 454 13.69 -20.54 -34.09
N ILE A 455 13.25 -21.78 -33.87
CA ILE A 455 12.85 -22.70 -34.96
C ILE A 455 11.62 -22.15 -35.70
N ASN A 456 10.61 -21.67 -34.97
CA ASN A 456 9.41 -21.10 -35.60
C ASN A 456 9.72 -19.78 -36.32
N MET A 457 10.67 -18.97 -35.80
CA MET A 457 11.16 -17.77 -36.50
C MET A 457 11.82 -18.11 -37.81
N ALA A 458 12.62 -19.17 -37.88
CA ALA A 458 13.27 -19.61 -39.11
C ALA A 458 12.28 -20.17 -40.13
N ALA A 459 11.12 -20.68 -39.72
CA ALA A 459 10.08 -21.20 -40.62
C ALA A 459 9.54 -20.13 -41.60
N VAL A 460 9.49 -18.87 -41.17
CA VAL A 460 8.96 -17.77 -41.99
C VAL A 460 9.84 -17.51 -43.23
N PRO A 461 11.15 -17.26 -43.11
CA PRO A 461 12.01 -17.09 -44.29
C PRO A 461 12.23 -18.39 -45.08
N LEU A 462 12.19 -19.56 -44.44
CA LEU A 462 12.37 -20.85 -45.10
C LEU A 462 11.15 -21.26 -45.96
N GLY A 463 9.94 -20.78 -45.63
CA GLY A 463 8.70 -21.18 -46.28
C GLY A 463 8.15 -22.55 -45.83
N PHE A 464 8.82 -23.21 -44.92
CA PHE A 464 8.41 -24.46 -44.26
C PHE A 464 8.90 -24.51 -42.80
N THR A 465 8.24 -25.32 -41.97
CA THR A 465 8.61 -25.47 -40.56
C THR A 465 9.66 -26.58 -40.43
N PRO A 466 10.88 -26.28 -39.87
CA PRO A 466 11.84 -27.31 -39.55
C PRO A 466 11.26 -28.32 -38.56
N SER A 467 11.52 -29.61 -38.77
CA SER A 467 11.19 -30.64 -37.80
C SER A 467 12.13 -30.56 -36.59
N TYR A 468 11.63 -30.86 -35.39
CA TYR A 468 12.46 -30.78 -34.19
C TYR A 468 12.20 -31.94 -33.23
N ARG A 469 13.25 -32.29 -32.46
CA ARG A 469 13.20 -33.29 -31.39
C ARG A 469 14.06 -32.86 -30.23
N PHE A 470 13.54 -33.00 -29.01
CA PHE A 470 14.29 -32.80 -27.76
C PHE A 470 14.41 -34.12 -27.00
N THR A 471 15.62 -34.47 -26.60
CA THR A 471 15.96 -35.69 -25.85
C THR A 471 16.60 -35.29 -24.51
N GLY A 472 16.19 -35.92 -23.42
CA GLY A 472 16.67 -35.63 -22.07
C GLY A 472 16.07 -34.38 -21.42
N PRO A 473 16.49 -34.08 -20.16
CA PRO A 473 15.94 -32.99 -19.35
C PRO A 473 16.61 -31.63 -19.66
N VAL A 474 16.43 -31.13 -20.89
CA VAL A 474 17.09 -29.93 -21.43
C VAL A 474 16.99 -28.73 -20.48
N ASP A 475 15.79 -28.50 -19.92
CA ASP A 475 15.53 -27.33 -19.07
C ASP A 475 16.15 -27.44 -17.68
N ALA A 476 16.42 -28.67 -17.21
CA ALA A 476 16.95 -28.92 -15.86
C ALA A 476 18.47 -29.01 -15.80
N VAL A 477 19.12 -29.45 -16.89
CA VAL A 477 20.57 -29.73 -16.84
C VAL A 477 21.41 -28.70 -17.60
N VAL A 478 20.82 -27.92 -18.51
CA VAL A 478 21.60 -26.95 -19.31
C VAL A 478 21.63 -25.61 -18.59
N GLY A 479 22.81 -25.25 -18.10
CA GLY A 479 23.03 -23.95 -17.42
C GLY A 479 22.79 -22.75 -18.34
N GLU A 480 22.54 -21.57 -17.75
CA GLU A 480 22.15 -20.36 -18.48
C GLU A 480 23.16 -19.93 -19.55
N MET A 481 24.46 -20.01 -19.26
CA MET A 481 25.52 -19.63 -20.19
C MET A 481 25.55 -20.57 -21.38
N THR A 482 25.48 -21.90 -21.16
CA THR A 482 25.41 -22.90 -22.21
C THR A 482 24.14 -22.75 -23.02
N GLY A 483 23.00 -22.50 -22.38
CA GLY A 483 21.72 -22.24 -23.04
C GLY A 483 21.74 -21.02 -23.97
N LYS A 484 22.35 -19.91 -23.58
CA LYS A 484 22.54 -18.72 -24.42
C LYS A 484 23.37 -19.04 -25.68
N ASN A 485 24.45 -19.79 -25.53
CA ASN A 485 25.30 -20.20 -26.65
C ASN A 485 24.64 -21.24 -27.55
N LEU A 486 23.87 -22.17 -26.99
CA LEU A 486 23.06 -23.14 -27.71
C LEU A 486 22.03 -22.49 -28.64
N ILE A 487 21.30 -21.46 -28.13
CA ILE A 487 20.37 -20.67 -28.93
C ILE A 487 21.08 -19.91 -30.05
N ALA A 488 22.23 -19.30 -29.75
CA ALA A 488 23.03 -18.61 -30.76
C ALA A 488 23.54 -19.56 -31.85
N ALA A 489 23.93 -20.79 -31.47
CA ALA A 489 24.35 -21.84 -32.41
C ALA A 489 23.17 -22.31 -33.30
N LEU A 490 21.99 -22.49 -32.72
CA LEU A 490 20.78 -22.84 -33.46
C LEU A 490 20.42 -21.74 -34.46
N ARG A 491 20.43 -20.47 -34.05
CA ARG A 491 20.14 -19.34 -34.94
C ARG A 491 21.11 -19.25 -36.11
N GLU A 492 22.41 -19.40 -35.86
CA GLU A 492 23.42 -19.40 -36.92
C GLU A 492 23.28 -20.58 -37.87
N ALA A 493 22.99 -21.79 -37.35
CA ALA A 493 22.78 -22.97 -38.19
C ALA A 493 21.55 -22.85 -39.10
N LEU A 494 20.41 -22.38 -38.57
CA LEU A 494 19.18 -22.12 -39.32
C LEU A 494 19.36 -20.99 -40.35
N SER A 495 20.10 -19.93 -40.00
CA SER A 495 20.44 -18.84 -40.92
C SER A 495 21.33 -19.33 -42.08
N ASN A 496 22.27 -20.22 -41.81
CA ASN A 496 23.14 -20.82 -42.86
C ASN A 496 22.33 -21.71 -43.78
N ALA A 497 21.40 -22.53 -43.26
CA ALA A 497 20.52 -23.35 -44.04
C ALA A 497 19.63 -22.50 -44.97
N PHE A 498 19.07 -21.41 -44.47
CA PHE A 498 18.29 -20.46 -45.24
C PHE A 498 19.10 -19.77 -46.35
N ARG A 499 20.25 -19.20 -46.00
CA ARG A 499 21.03 -18.35 -46.94
C ARG A 499 21.82 -19.12 -47.99
N HIS A 500 22.21 -20.38 -47.69
CA HIS A 500 23.20 -21.08 -48.50
C HIS A 500 22.79 -22.48 -48.93
N ALA A 501 21.86 -23.13 -48.22
CA ALA A 501 21.56 -24.53 -48.52
C ALA A 501 20.48 -24.71 -49.64
N GLY A 502 19.55 -23.77 -49.76
CA GLY A 502 18.39 -23.97 -50.64
C GLY A 502 17.59 -25.24 -50.29
N ALA A 503 17.54 -25.53 -49.00
CA ALA A 503 16.97 -26.76 -48.45
C ALA A 503 15.44 -26.78 -48.56
N SER A 504 14.87 -27.95 -48.73
CA SER A 504 13.41 -28.20 -48.65
C SER A 504 13.01 -28.88 -47.34
N ARG A 505 13.97 -29.44 -46.60
CA ARG A 505 13.77 -30.09 -45.31
C ARG A 505 14.93 -29.80 -44.38
N ILE A 506 14.59 -29.42 -43.14
CA ILE A 506 15.56 -29.21 -42.05
C ILE A 506 15.08 -29.97 -40.80
N GLU A 507 16.02 -30.68 -40.17
CA GLU A 507 15.82 -31.39 -38.90
C GLU A 507 16.69 -30.80 -37.83
N VAL A 508 16.06 -30.48 -36.67
CA VAL A 508 16.74 -29.96 -35.48
C VAL A 508 16.62 -30.97 -34.33
N VAL A 509 17.74 -31.46 -33.83
CA VAL A 509 17.75 -32.36 -32.68
C VAL A 509 18.57 -31.75 -31.56
N VAL A 510 17.99 -31.70 -30.35
CA VAL A 510 18.69 -31.26 -29.12
C VAL A 510 18.70 -32.43 -28.16
N ASP A 511 19.87 -32.85 -27.76
CA ASP A 511 20.08 -33.98 -26.85
C ASP A 511 20.91 -33.54 -25.63
N ALA A 512 20.28 -33.53 -24.45
CA ALA A 512 20.91 -33.21 -23.17
C ALA A 512 21.40 -34.47 -22.38
N GLY A 513 21.31 -35.63 -23.01
CA GLY A 513 21.81 -36.91 -22.46
C GLY A 513 23.24 -37.29 -22.92
N VAL A 514 23.97 -36.36 -23.54
CA VAL A 514 25.27 -36.66 -24.15
C VAL A 514 26.38 -36.60 -23.13
N THR A 515 27.31 -37.60 -23.19
CA THR A 515 28.58 -37.54 -22.46
C THR A 515 29.67 -37.03 -23.40
N LEU A 516 30.38 -35.97 -22.99
CA LEU A 516 31.50 -35.40 -23.73
C LEU A 516 32.76 -36.31 -23.65
N PRO A 517 33.75 -36.14 -24.55
CA PRO A 517 34.96 -36.94 -24.53
C PRO A 517 35.76 -36.89 -23.23
N ASP A 518 35.58 -35.84 -22.44
CA ASP A 518 36.21 -35.67 -21.14
C ASP A 518 35.40 -36.26 -19.97
N GLY A 519 34.31 -36.97 -20.25
CA GLY A 519 33.45 -37.64 -19.28
C GLY A 519 32.36 -36.75 -18.63
N ARG A 520 32.33 -35.45 -18.91
CA ARG A 520 31.28 -34.52 -18.40
C ARG A 520 29.97 -34.73 -19.14
N GLN A 521 28.85 -34.43 -18.44
CA GLN A 521 27.53 -34.30 -19.10
C GLN A 521 27.53 -33.07 -20.00
N GLY A 522 26.92 -33.23 -21.17
CA GLY A 522 26.82 -32.17 -22.16
C GLY A 522 25.48 -32.15 -22.89
N VAL A 523 25.29 -31.08 -23.63
CA VAL A 523 24.19 -30.92 -24.59
C VAL A 523 24.72 -30.89 -26.00
N ARG A 524 24.03 -31.57 -26.92
CA ARG A 524 24.32 -31.59 -28.36
C ARG A 524 23.15 -31.02 -29.15
N LEU A 525 23.46 -30.06 -30.00
CA LEU A 525 22.58 -29.55 -31.05
C LEU A 525 23.02 -30.17 -32.41
N THR A 526 22.09 -30.74 -33.11
CA THR A 526 22.28 -31.21 -34.47
C THR A 526 21.27 -30.54 -35.38
N VAL A 527 21.74 -29.86 -36.42
CA VAL A 527 20.87 -29.25 -37.44
C VAL A 527 21.29 -29.85 -38.79
N SER A 528 20.37 -30.52 -39.43
CA SER A 528 20.63 -31.25 -40.70
C SER A 528 19.67 -30.73 -41.80
N ASP A 529 20.19 -30.46 -43.00
CA ASP A 529 19.44 -30.02 -44.15
C ASP A 529 19.65 -30.97 -45.36
N ASP A 530 18.74 -30.91 -46.32
CA ASP A 530 18.77 -31.65 -47.59
C ASP A 530 19.29 -30.80 -48.78
N GLY A 531 19.91 -29.65 -48.50
CA GLY A 531 20.29 -28.68 -49.53
C GLY A 531 21.55 -29.01 -50.33
N VAL A 532 22.19 -27.99 -50.89
CA VAL A 532 23.35 -28.17 -51.78
C VAL A 532 24.66 -28.50 -51.09
N GLY A 533 24.70 -28.45 -49.74
CA GLY A 533 25.93 -28.69 -48.97
C GLY A 533 26.84 -27.44 -48.89
N ILE A 534 28.02 -27.61 -48.27
CA ILE A 534 28.98 -26.53 -48.12
C ILE A 534 30.02 -26.58 -49.25
N PRO A 535 30.09 -25.54 -50.13
CA PRO A 535 31.02 -25.53 -51.27
C PRO A 535 32.50 -25.46 -50.79
N GLU A 536 33.39 -26.11 -51.56
CA GLU A 536 34.83 -26.01 -51.36
C GLU A 536 35.33 -24.61 -51.74
N GLY A 537 35.83 -23.82 -50.75
CA GLY A 537 36.42 -22.49 -51.00
C GLY A 537 35.62 -21.30 -50.54
N GLY A 538 34.40 -21.46 -49.93
CA GLY A 538 33.59 -20.35 -49.40
C GLY A 538 34.11 -19.73 -48.11
N ARG A 539 33.62 -18.48 -47.78
CA ARG A 539 33.86 -17.83 -46.46
C ARG A 539 33.24 -18.65 -45.33
N ARG A 540 34.09 -19.23 -44.45
CA ARG A 540 33.69 -20.11 -43.32
C ARG A 540 33.66 -19.38 -41.97
N SER A 541 33.36 -18.07 -41.94
CA SER A 541 33.39 -17.28 -40.72
C SER A 541 32.38 -17.76 -39.68
N GLY A 542 31.16 -18.11 -40.08
CA GLY A 542 30.09 -18.63 -39.21
C GLY A 542 30.49 -19.95 -38.53
N LEU A 543 31.00 -20.90 -39.31
CA LEU A 543 31.45 -22.21 -38.77
C LEU A 543 32.61 -22.07 -37.77
N LYS A 544 33.54 -21.13 -38.04
CA LYS A 544 34.64 -20.82 -37.08
C LYS A 544 34.11 -20.23 -35.77
N ASN A 545 33.08 -19.37 -35.85
CA ASN A 545 32.42 -18.80 -34.68
C ASN A 545 31.70 -19.86 -33.85
N LEU A 546 30.97 -20.77 -34.49
CA LEU A 546 30.31 -21.89 -33.84
C LEU A 546 31.35 -22.78 -33.09
N LYS A 547 32.44 -23.11 -33.73
CA LYS A 547 33.49 -23.92 -33.13
C LYS A 547 34.14 -23.23 -31.91
N ARG A 548 34.46 -21.95 -32.03
CA ARG A 548 35.04 -21.17 -30.93
C ARG A 548 34.09 -21.09 -29.71
N ARG A 549 32.76 -20.89 -29.96
CA ARG A 549 31.77 -20.90 -28.89
C ARG A 549 31.66 -22.26 -28.20
N ALA A 550 31.67 -23.36 -28.95
CA ALA A 550 31.67 -24.70 -28.38
C ALA A 550 32.91 -24.93 -27.50
N GLN A 551 34.09 -24.58 -28.01
CA GLN A 551 35.35 -24.74 -27.31
C GLN A 551 35.48 -23.92 -26.02
N SER A 552 34.91 -22.70 -26.00
CA SER A 552 34.84 -21.88 -24.78
C SER A 552 34.01 -22.51 -23.65
N LEU A 553 33.17 -23.48 -23.97
CA LEU A 553 32.34 -24.24 -23.03
C LEU A 553 32.78 -25.70 -22.88
N GLY A 554 34.01 -26.00 -23.29
CA GLY A 554 34.63 -27.34 -23.17
C GLY A 554 34.03 -28.37 -24.14
N GLY A 555 33.42 -27.93 -25.22
CA GLY A 555 32.88 -28.78 -26.28
C GLY A 555 33.56 -28.60 -27.62
N ASP A 556 32.90 -29.00 -28.71
CA ASP A 556 33.39 -28.84 -30.08
C ASP A 556 32.21 -28.69 -31.06
N SER A 557 32.53 -28.28 -32.31
CA SER A 557 31.55 -28.20 -33.39
C SER A 557 32.19 -28.67 -34.70
N TRP A 558 31.44 -29.48 -35.44
CA TRP A 558 31.85 -30.03 -36.73
C TRP A 558 30.66 -30.11 -37.67
N HIS A 559 30.90 -30.44 -38.93
CA HIS A 559 29.89 -30.64 -39.95
C HIS A 559 30.18 -31.89 -40.78
N GLY A 560 29.14 -32.45 -41.38
CA GLY A 560 29.17 -33.65 -42.18
C GLY A 560 28.07 -33.66 -43.27
N PRO A 561 27.86 -34.80 -43.95
CA PRO A 561 26.83 -34.98 -44.96
C PRO A 561 25.42 -34.69 -44.38
N GLY A 562 24.51 -34.18 -45.23
CA GLY A 562 23.14 -33.87 -44.90
C GLY A 562 22.19 -35.06 -44.95
N ILE A 563 20.87 -34.74 -44.96
CA ILE A 563 19.76 -35.71 -44.94
C ILE A 563 19.09 -35.90 -46.31
N GLY A 564 19.65 -35.31 -47.37
CA GLY A 564 19.21 -35.55 -48.74
C GLY A 564 19.66 -36.91 -49.30
N GLU A 565 19.19 -37.27 -50.50
CA GLU A 565 19.60 -38.48 -51.23
C GLU A 565 21.11 -38.47 -51.45
N ASP A 566 21.78 -39.60 -51.23
CA ASP A 566 23.23 -39.77 -51.31
C ASP A 566 24.04 -38.87 -50.39
N GLY A 567 23.46 -38.43 -49.25
CA GLY A 567 24.14 -37.59 -48.28
C GLY A 567 24.21 -36.10 -48.69
N ARG A 568 23.40 -35.66 -49.63
CA ARG A 568 23.28 -34.24 -49.98
C ARG A 568 22.84 -33.39 -48.77
N GLY A 569 23.26 -32.12 -48.76
CA GLY A 569 23.00 -31.20 -47.69
C GLY A 569 24.11 -31.13 -46.67
N THR A 570 23.81 -30.56 -45.51
CA THR A 570 24.77 -30.41 -44.43
C THR A 570 24.15 -30.85 -43.12
N THR A 571 24.91 -31.58 -42.30
CA THR A 571 24.64 -31.79 -40.89
C THR A 571 25.67 -31.00 -40.08
N LEU A 572 25.20 -30.01 -39.32
CA LEU A 572 25.98 -29.26 -38.34
C LEU A 572 25.78 -29.87 -36.98
N VAL A 573 26.85 -30.18 -36.28
CA VAL A 573 26.81 -30.61 -34.87
C VAL A 573 27.57 -29.60 -34.04
N TRP A 574 26.94 -29.18 -32.95
CA TRP A 574 27.51 -28.34 -31.92
C TRP A 574 27.25 -28.98 -30.56
N GLN A 575 28.29 -29.12 -29.71
CA GLN A 575 28.12 -29.67 -28.37
C GLN A 575 28.93 -28.90 -27.35
N ALA A 576 28.46 -28.87 -26.09
CA ALA A 576 29.12 -28.19 -24.97
C ALA A 576 28.75 -28.86 -23.66
N ALA A 577 29.53 -28.57 -22.60
CA ALA A 577 29.18 -28.98 -21.24
C ALA A 577 27.91 -28.29 -20.74
N CYS A 578 27.10 -29.04 -19.97
CA CYS A 578 25.85 -28.54 -19.37
C CYS A 578 26.11 -27.57 -18.22
#